data_8324e2f2576aba6efdd5096d0a1a2328
#
_entry.id   8324e2f2576aba6efdd5096d0a1a2328
#
_cell.length_a   1.000
_cell.length_b   1.000
_cell.length_c   1.000
_cell.angle_alpha   90.00
_cell.angle_beta   90.00
_cell.angle_gamma   90.00
#
_symmetry.space_group_name_H-M   'P 1'
#
loop_
_entity.id
_entity.type
_entity.pdbx_description
1 polymer ?
#
loop_
_entity_poly.entity_id
_entity_poly.type
_entity_poly.pdbx_seq_one_letter_code
_entity_poly.pdbx_strand_id
1 'polypeptide(L)'
;VMLINVVYDIATGSAPLSFFMISIKNGVLYGRLIDILNRGSEIAILAIGMTLVVSASGGTDISVGSVMSLYAGVCCMILAGYGNVNVQQYAHPLLVGIGAGLLVTLICGMFNGFLVAYMNIQPMVATLILWSAGRAVGLLLCNSQIVYVRVPSFQKLGAYCGIIPTPIIVAA
;
A
#
# COMPACT_ATOMS: atom_id res chain seq x y z
N VAL A 1 -11.80 16.85 -10.89
CA VAL A 1 -11.80 15.48 -11.45
C VAL A 1 -13.22 14.94 -11.59
N MET A 2 -14.07 14.98 -10.53
CA MET A 2 -15.47 14.49 -10.61
C MET A 2 -16.28 15.20 -11.70
N LEU A 3 -16.25 16.55 -11.74
CA LEU A 3 -16.96 17.33 -12.75
C LEU A 3 -16.50 17.00 -14.19
N ILE A 4 -15.19 16.80 -14.39
CA ILE A 4 -14.65 16.44 -15.71
C ILE A 4 -15.17 15.07 -16.15
N ASN A 5 -15.25 14.09 -15.24
CA ASN A 5 -15.80 12.77 -15.55
C ASN A 5 -17.29 12.83 -15.89
N VAL A 6 -18.08 13.63 -15.15
CA VAL A 6 -19.50 13.84 -15.45
C VAL A 6 -19.71 14.50 -16.83
N VAL A 7 -18.91 15.52 -17.12
CA VAL A 7 -18.94 16.19 -18.44
C VAL A 7 -18.54 15.23 -19.55
N TYR A 8 -17.53 14.40 -19.34
CA TYR A 8 -17.10 13.38 -20.30
C TYR A 8 -18.19 12.32 -20.54
N ASP A 9 -18.84 11.82 -19.47
CA ASP A 9 -19.94 10.87 -19.58
C ASP A 9 -21.13 11.45 -20.37
N ILE A 10 -21.44 12.74 -20.15
CA ILE A 10 -22.48 13.45 -20.93
C ILE A 10 -22.08 13.59 -22.40
N ALA A 11 -20.82 13.94 -22.67
CA ALA A 11 -20.30 14.14 -24.03
C ALA A 11 -20.22 12.83 -24.84
N THR A 12 -20.01 11.70 -24.17
CA THR A 12 -19.95 10.36 -24.79
C THR A 12 -21.29 9.64 -24.87
N GLY A 13 -22.39 10.30 -24.44
CA GLY A 13 -23.74 9.71 -24.48
C GLY A 13 -23.99 8.63 -23.43
N SER A 14 -23.09 8.48 -22.45
CA SER A 14 -23.30 7.62 -21.29
C SER A 14 -24.26 8.27 -20.31
N ALA A 15 -24.95 7.48 -19.46
CA ALA A 15 -25.85 8.05 -18.47
C ALA A 15 -25.08 9.06 -17.58
N PRO A 16 -25.56 10.32 -17.45
CA PRO A 16 -24.84 11.41 -16.78
C PRO A 16 -24.54 11.15 -15.29
N LEU A 17 -25.20 10.16 -14.71
CA LEU A 17 -25.03 9.73 -13.33
C LEU A 17 -24.31 8.38 -13.21
N SER A 18 -23.71 7.86 -14.28
CA SER A 18 -23.00 6.56 -14.25
C SER A 18 -21.84 6.55 -13.25
N PHE A 19 -21.26 7.72 -12.99
CA PHE A 19 -20.22 7.91 -11.98
C PHE A 19 -20.70 7.58 -10.55
N PHE A 20 -21.97 7.89 -10.24
CA PHE A 20 -22.56 7.65 -8.92
C PHE A 20 -23.30 6.32 -8.83
N MET A 21 -23.45 5.60 -9.94
CA MET A 21 -24.12 4.30 -9.93
C MET A 21 -23.31 3.28 -9.14
N ILE A 22 -23.91 2.76 -8.09
CA ILE A 22 -23.43 1.62 -7.31
C ILE A 22 -24.18 0.39 -7.85
N SER A 23 -23.44 -0.56 -8.42
CA SER A 23 -24.00 -1.82 -8.91
C SER A 23 -23.47 -2.98 -8.06
N ILE A 24 -24.36 -3.90 -7.72
CA ILE A 24 -23.98 -5.15 -7.07
C ILE A 24 -23.80 -6.20 -8.16
N LYS A 25 -22.55 -6.61 -8.43
CA LYS A 25 -22.22 -7.72 -9.33
C LYS A 25 -21.58 -8.84 -8.54
N ASN A 26 -22.11 -10.06 -8.66
CA ASN A 26 -21.60 -11.25 -7.94
C ASN A 26 -21.54 -11.10 -6.41
N GLY A 27 -22.49 -10.35 -5.80
CA GLY A 27 -22.50 -10.12 -4.36
C GLY A 27 -21.47 -9.10 -3.85
N VAL A 28 -20.84 -8.37 -4.74
CA VAL A 28 -19.82 -7.35 -4.43
C VAL A 28 -20.28 -6.00 -4.92
N LEU A 29 -20.04 -4.96 -4.12
CA LEU A 29 -20.31 -3.57 -4.49
C LEU A 29 -19.26 -3.09 -5.49
N TYR A 30 -19.72 -2.82 -6.72
CA TYR A 30 -18.93 -2.19 -7.78
C TYR A 30 -19.44 -0.78 -8.04
N GLY A 31 -18.51 0.15 -8.13
CA GLY A 31 -18.81 1.54 -8.49
C GLY A 31 -17.55 2.41 -8.38
N ARG A 32 -17.47 3.46 -9.17
CA ARG A 32 -16.33 4.41 -9.11
C ARG A 32 -16.20 5.06 -7.73
N LEU A 33 -17.31 5.31 -7.04
CA LEU A 33 -17.30 5.82 -5.65
C LEU A 33 -16.66 4.83 -4.68
N ILE A 34 -16.93 3.54 -4.85
CA ILE A 34 -16.37 2.48 -3.99
C ILE A 34 -14.88 2.34 -4.22
N ASP A 35 -14.43 2.45 -5.47
CA ASP A 35 -12.99 2.46 -5.78
C ASP A 35 -12.27 3.67 -5.17
N ILE A 36 -12.91 4.85 -5.17
CA ILE A 36 -12.37 6.06 -4.53
C ILE A 36 -12.29 5.86 -3.01
N LEU A 37 -13.34 5.33 -2.38
CA LEU A 37 -13.34 5.05 -0.94
C LEU A 37 -12.30 4.01 -0.57
N ASN A 38 -12.15 2.95 -1.37
CA ASN A 38 -11.17 1.91 -1.16
C ASN A 38 -9.73 2.45 -1.19
N ARG A 39 -9.39 3.23 -2.22
CA ARG A 39 -8.07 3.90 -2.31
C ARG A 39 -7.91 4.98 -1.26
N GLY A 40 -8.98 5.72 -0.93
CA GLY A 40 -8.98 6.73 0.11
C GLY A 40 -8.73 6.15 1.50
N SER A 41 -9.26 4.96 1.80
CA SER A 41 -9.05 4.29 3.09
C SER A 41 -7.59 3.88 3.31
N GLU A 42 -6.90 3.40 2.28
CA GLU A 42 -5.46 3.10 2.34
C GLU A 42 -4.65 4.36 2.69
N ILE A 43 -4.97 5.50 2.03
CA ILE A 43 -4.32 6.78 2.29
C ILE A 43 -4.65 7.29 3.70
N ALA A 44 -5.88 7.09 4.17
CA ALA A 44 -6.30 7.51 5.52
C ALA A 44 -5.51 6.79 6.62
N ILE A 45 -5.31 5.48 6.49
CA ILE A 45 -4.49 4.69 7.43
C ILE A 45 -3.05 5.22 7.47
N LEU A 46 -2.46 5.46 6.29
CA LEU A 46 -1.12 6.03 6.19
C LEU A 46 -1.03 7.44 6.78
N ALA A 47 -2.05 8.28 6.59
CA ALA A 47 -2.11 9.63 7.11
C ALA A 47 -2.11 9.66 8.64
N ILE A 48 -2.81 8.72 9.30
CA ILE A 48 -2.79 8.57 10.76
C ILE A 48 -1.36 8.26 11.24
N GLY A 49 -0.71 7.30 10.61
CA GLY A 49 0.69 6.97 10.92
C GLY A 49 1.63 8.15 10.73
N MET A 50 1.48 8.88 9.61
CA MET A 50 2.27 10.07 9.32
C MET A 50 2.05 11.21 10.33
N THR A 51 0.81 11.40 10.79
CA THR A 51 0.51 12.42 11.80
C THR A 51 1.28 12.17 13.10
N LEU A 52 1.38 10.90 13.52
CA LEU A 52 2.16 10.52 14.71
C LEU A 52 3.65 10.79 14.51
N VAL A 53 4.20 10.45 13.34
CA VAL A 53 5.63 10.67 13.03
C VAL A 53 5.94 12.17 12.99
N VAL A 54 5.13 12.98 12.30
CA VAL A 54 5.33 14.42 12.17
C VAL A 54 5.20 15.10 13.53
N SER A 55 4.23 14.72 14.37
CA SER A 55 4.07 15.29 15.70
C SER A 55 5.20 14.94 16.66
N ALA A 56 5.82 13.76 16.50
CA ALA A 56 6.94 13.34 17.34
C ALA A 56 8.29 13.92 16.88
N SER A 57 8.53 14.01 15.57
CA SER A 57 9.82 14.44 15.00
C SER A 57 9.89 15.93 14.69
N GLY A 58 8.74 16.64 14.64
CA GLY A 58 8.67 18.04 14.21
C GLY A 58 9.03 18.27 12.73
N GLY A 59 9.13 17.22 11.92
CA GLY A 59 9.49 17.30 10.51
C GLY A 59 8.75 16.29 9.64
N THR A 60 8.84 16.47 8.33
CA THR A 60 8.15 15.63 7.35
C THR A 60 8.95 14.36 7.07
N ASP A 61 8.29 13.21 7.04
CA ASP A 61 8.84 11.93 6.62
C ASP A 61 8.48 11.65 5.15
N ILE A 62 9.49 11.55 4.30
CA ILE A 62 9.34 11.26 2.87
C ILE A 62 9.51 9.77 2.57
N SER A 63 9.97 8.97 3.53
CA SER A 63 10.35 7.57 3.33
C SER A 63 9.17 6.59 3.28
N VAL A 64 7.95 6.99 3.65
CA VAL A 64 6.78 6.10 3.79
C VAL A 64 6.54 5.24 2.55
N GLY A 65 6.55 5.84 1.36
CA GLY A 65 6.34 5.10 0.11
C GLY A 65 7.43 4.08 -0.20
N SER A 66 8.69 4.39 0.13
CA SER A 66 9.81 3.46 -0.07
C SER A 66 9.81 2.33 0.94
N VAL A 67 9.45 2.60 2.19
CA VAL A 67 9.29 1.58 3.25
C VAL A 67 8.14 0.63 2.90
N MET A 68 7.01 1.15 2.36
CA MET A 68 5.94 0.30 1.82
C MET A 68 6.42 -0.59 0.68
N SER A 69 7.20 -0.04 -0.26
CA SER A 69 7.78 -0.81 -1.37
C SER A 69 8.73 -1.89 -0.87
N LEU A 70 9.56 -1.58 0.13
CA LEU A 70 10.47 -2.53 0.77
C LEU A 70 9.70 -3.63 1.50
N TYR A 71 8.65 -3.29 2.26
CA TYR A 71 7.76 -4.25 2.89
C TYR A 71 7.18 -5.23 1.86
N ALA A 72 6.61 -4.69 0.78
CA ALA A 72 6.02 -5.49 -0.28
C ALA A 72 7.07 -6.41 -0.95
N GLY A 73 8.28 -5.89 -1.21
CA GLY A 73 9.39 -6.67 -1.78
C GLY A 73 9.79 -7.85 -0.90
N VAL A 74 9.98 -7.62 0.41
CA VAL A 74 10.32 -8.68 1.38
C VAL A 74 9.19 -9.70 1.50
N CYS A 75 7.95 -9.24 1.61
CA CYS A 75 6.79 -10.11 1.72
C CYS A 75 6.64 -10.98 0.46
N CYS A 76 6.72 -10.38 -0.72
CA CYS A 76 6.64 -11.10 -2.00
C CYS A 76 7.80 -12.09 -2.17
N MET A 77 9.03 -11.72 -1.80
CA MET A 77 10.18 -12.62 -1.90
C MET A 77 10.01 -13.87 -1.02
N ILE A 78 9.49 -13.72 0.20
CA ILE A 78 9.26 -14.86 1.11
C ILE A 78 8.11 -15.71 0.63
N LEU A 79 7.01 -15.11 0.17
CA LEU A 79 5.84 -15.85 -0.29
C LEU A 79 6.06 -16.54 -1.63
N ALA A 80 6.79 -15.89 -2.53
CA ALA A 80 7.08 -16.38 -3.87
C ALA A 80 8.25 -17.37 -3.92
N GLY A 81 9.20 -17.24 -3.00
CA GLY A 81 10.55 -17.75 -3.15
C GLY A 81 11.35 -16.89 -4.14
N TYR A 82 12.67 -16.92 -4.01
CA TYR A 82 13.57 -16.09 -4.80
C TYR A 82 13.46 -16.42 -6.32
N GLY A 83 13.22 -15.39 -7.13
CA GLY A 83 13.20 -15.50 -8.60
C GLY A 83 11.89 -15.94 -9.23
N ASN A 84 10.84 -16.24 -8.46
CA ASN A 84 9.53 -16.60 -9.01
C ASN A 84 8.67 -15.37 -9.25
N VAL A 85 8.20 -15.19 -10.50
CA VAL A 85 7.36 -14.04 -10.90
C VAL A 85 5.87 -14.34 -10.75
N ASN A 86 5.44 -15.60 -10.94
CA ASN A 86 4.05 -16.03 -10.86
C ASN A 86 3.87 -17.06 -9.74
N VAL A 87 3.23 -16.64 -8.66
CA VAL A 87 3.04 -17.47 -7.46
C VAL A 87 1.61 -17.97 -7.39
N GLN A 88 1.45 -19.29 -7.58
CA GLN A 88 0.16 -19.98 -7.41
C GLN A 88 0.05 -20.69 -6.06
N GLN A 89 1.18 -21.00 -5.43
CA GLN A 89 1.26 -21.61 -4.10
C GLN A 89 2.31 -20.89 -3.27
N TYR A 90 2.10 -20.76 -1.99
CA TYR A 90 3.06 -20.15 -1.08
C TYR A 90 4.30 -21.04 -0.89
N ALA A 91 5.49 -20.47 -0.99
CA ALA A 91 6.73 -21.13 -0.57
C ALA A 91 6.83 -21.24 0.95
N HIS A 92 6.31 -20.22 1.67
CA HIS A 92 6.25 -20.18 3.14
C HIS A 92 4.88 -19.69 3.62
N PRO A 93 4.49 -19.98 4.89
CA PRO A 93 3.22 -19.52 5.46
C PRO A 93 3.07 -18.00 5.34
N LEU A 94 1.87 -17.54 5.04
CA LEU A 94 1.54 -16.12 4.86
C LEU A 94 1.98 -15.25 6.05
N LEU A 95 1.82 -15.76 7.29
CA LEU A 95 2.21 -15.06 8.51
C LEU A 95 3.72 -14.79 8.58
N VAL A 96 4.55 -15.68 8.04
CA VAL A 96 6.01 -15.50 8.00
C VAL A 96 6.38 -14.35 7.07
N GLY A 97 5.75 -14.26 5.89
CA GLY A 97 5.97 -13.15 4.96
C GLY A 97 5.57 -11.80 5.55
N ILE A 98 4.38 -11.74 6.16
CA ILE A 98 3.88 -10.54 6.84
C ILE A 98 4.80 -10.16 8.01
N GLY A 99 5.15 -11.12 8.87
CA GLY A 99 5.99 -10.87 10.03
C GLY A 99 7.39 -10.38 9.67
N ALA A 100 8.02 -10.97 8.66
CA ALA A 100 9.33 -10.54 8.19
C ALA A 100 9.28 -9.13 7.57
N GLY A 101 8.23 -8.82 6.78
CA GLY A 101 8.01 -7.47 6.27
C GLY A 101 7.88 -6.45 7.40
N LEU A 102 7.10 -6.76 8.45
CA LEU A 102 6.94 -5.89 9.62
C LEU A 102 8.27 -5.69 10.38
N LEU A 103 9.06 -6.74 10.54
CA LEU A 103 10.38 -6.63 11.18
C LEU A 103 11.31 -5.70 10.40
N VAL A 104 11.35 -5.81 9.09
CA VAL A 104 12.19 -4.95 8.25
C VAL A 104 11.72 -3.49 8.33
N THR A 105 10.42 -3.23 8.28
CA THR A 105 9.88 -1.86 8.42
C THR A 105 10.15 -1.28 9.80
N LEU A 106 10.09 -2.09 10.86
CA LEU A 106 10.44 -1.69 12.21
C LEU A 106 11.91 -1.28 12.31
N ILE A 107 12.83 -2.06 11.72
CA ILE A 107 14.26 -1.74 11.68
C ILE A 107 14.48 -0.41 10.93
N CYS A 108 13.81 -0.20 9.80
CA CYS A 108 13.89 1.06 9.06
C CYS A 108 13.39 2.24 9.89
N GLY A 109 12.29 2.08 10.61
CA GLY A 109 11.76 3.11 11.51
C GLY A 109 12.70 3.42 12.68
N MET A 110 13.27 2.39 13.29
CA MET A 110 14.28 2.56 14.35
C MET A 110 15.54 3.28 13.83
N PHE A 111 15.99 2.96 12.63
CA PHE A 111 17.13 3.62 12.00
C PHE A 111 16.86 5.10 11.76
N ASN A 112 15.72 5.47 11.19
CA ASN A 112 15.32 6.87 11.03
C ASN A 112 15.17 7.59 12.37
N GLY A 113 14.53 6.95 13.35
CA GLY A 113 14.38 7.51 14.69
C GLY A 113 15.73 7.77 15.37
N PHE A 114 16.68 6.86 15.20
CA PHE A 114 18.04 7.04 15.71
C PHE A 114 18.76 8.23 15.05
N LEU A 115 18.69 8.36 13.73
CA LEU A 115 19.29 9.49 13.01
C LEU A 115 18.74 10.83 13.47
N VAL A 116 17.43 10.92 13.66
CA VAL A 116 16.76 12.16 14.05
C VAL A 116 16.97 12.47 15.54
N ALA A 117 16.76 11.49 16.44
CA ALA A 117 16.74 11.73 17.87
C ALA A 117 18.15 11.81 18.50
N TYR A 118 19.09 10.99 18.02
CA TYR A 118 20.45 10.93 18.61
C TYR A 118 21.49 11.70 17.80
N MET A 119 21.41 11.65 16.47
CA MET A 119 22.36 12.37 15.62
C MET A 119 21.91 13.80 15.29
N ASN A 120 20.73 14.20 15.72
CA ASN A 120 20.14 15.53 15.46
C ASN A 120 20.12 15.89 13.96
N ILE A 121 19.99 14.89 13.09
CA ILE A 121 19.86 15.10 11.65
C ILE A 121 18.44 15.57 11.38
N GLN A 122 18.31 16.58 10.52
CA GLN A 122 17.00 17.07 10.10
C GLN A 122 16.13 15.92 9.56
N PRO A 123 14.88 15.74 10.03
CA PRO A 123 14.03 14.60 9.66
C PRO A 123 13.87 14.39 8.17
N MET A 124 13.72 15.47 7.40
CA MET A 124 13.60 15.43 5.95
C MET A 124 14.85 14.81 5.27
N VAL A 125 16.06 15.12 5.77
CA VAL A 125 17.31 14.58 5.21
C VAL A 125 17.48 13.11 5.56
N ALA A 126 17.22 12.72 6.82
CA ALA A 126 17.30 11.33 7.26
C ALA A 126 16.34 10.43 6.44
N THR A 127 15.11 10.89 6.24
CA THR A 127 14.09 10.13 5.51
C THR A 127 14.35 10.07 4.00
N LEU A 128 15.02 11.07 3.40
CA LEU A 128 15.47 11.02 1.99
C LEU A 128 16.50 9.90 1.74
N ILE A 129 17.41 9.67 2.69
CA ILE A 129 18.38 8.57 2.60
C ILE A 129 17.63 7.23 2.55
N LEU A 130 16.69 7.04 3.45
CA LEU A 130 15.88 5.82 3.49
C LEU A 130 14.94 5.71 2.28
N TRP A 131 14.45 6.83 1.76
CA TRP A 131 13.61 6.86 0.56
C TRP A 131 14.32 6.26 -0.65
N SER A 132 15.56 6.65 -0.90
CA SER A 132 16.34 6.12 -2.03
C SER A 132 16.84 4.68 -1.77
N ALA A 133 17.38 4.41 -0.58
CA ALA A 133 17.89 3.11 -0.22
C ALA A 133 16.80 2.03 -0.15
N GLY A 134 15.67 2.33 0.51
CA GLY A 134 14.56 1.40 0.64
C GLY A 134 13.95 1.01 -0.71
N ARG A 135 13.83 1.97 -1.63
CA ARG A 135 13.33 1.71 -2.98
C ARG A 135 14.29 0.83 -3.78
N ALA A 136 15.60 1.11 -3.71
CA ALA A 136 16.62 0.32 -4.40
C ALA A 136 16.65 -1.13 -3.89
N VAL A 137 16.61 -1.33 -2.57
CA VAL A 137 16.60 -2.67 -1.97
C VAL A 137 15.30 -3.41 -2.33
N GLY A 138 14.14 -2.75 -2.28
CA GLY A 138 12.86 -3.35 -2.69
C GLY A 138 12.87 -3.85 -4.13
N LEU A 139 13.45 -3.08 -5.05
CA LEU A 139 13.61 -3.49 -6.46
C LEU A 139 14.60 -4.66 -6.62
N LEU A 140 15.71 -4.63 -5.90
CA LEU A 140 16.70 -5.73 -5.94
C LEU A 140 16.11 -7.04 -5.43
N LEU A 141 15.32 -7.02 -4.36
CA LEU A 141 14.65 -8.20 -3.81
C LEU A 141 13.69 -8.85 -4.83
N CYS A 142 13.02 -8.05 -5.63
CA CYS A 142 12.12 -8.52 -6.69
C CYS A 142 12.82 -8.73 -8.04
N ASN A 143 14.17 -8.68 -8.12
CA ASN A 143 14.92 -8.71 -9.39
C ASN A 143 14.40 -7.69 -10.43
N SER A 144 13.94 -6.52 -9.97
CA SER A 144 13.30 -5.49 -10.79
C SER A 144 12.10 -5.99 -11.61
N GLN A 145 11.46 -7.08 -11.19
CA GLN A 145 10.29 -7.66 -11.85
C GLN A 145 9.04 -7.49 -10.99
N ILE A 146 7.88 -7.47 -11.65
CA ILE A 146 6.59 -7.44 -10.95
C ILE A 146 6.22 -8.86 -10.54
N VAL A 147 6.13 -9.10 -9.23
CA VAL A 147 5.73 -10.39 -8.68
C VAL A 147 4.21 -10.46 -8.56
N TYR A 148 3.61 -11.45 -9.21
CA TYR A 148 2.17 -11.69 -9.19
C TYR A 148 1.83 -12.81 -8.20
N VAL A 149 1.27 -12.46 -7.05
CA VAL A 149 0.77 -13.43 -6.06
C VAL A 149 -0.71 -13.71 -6.35
N ARG A 150 -0.99 -14.86 -6.99
CA ARG A 150 -2.34 -15.29 -7.41
C ARG A 150 -2.99 -16.28 -6.46
N VAL A 151 -2.56 -16.31 -5.21
CA VAL A 151 -3.12 -17.22 -4.20
C VAL A 151 -4.42 -16.63 -3.63
N PRO A 152 -5.54 -17.39 -3.63
CA PRO A 152 -6.85 -16.86 -3.18
C PRO A 152 -6.85 -16.32 -1.76
N SER A 153 -6.05 -16.90 -0.86
CA SER A 153 -5.93 -16.44 0.53
C SER A 153 -5.29 -15.07 0.64
N PHE A 154 -4.33 -14.75 -0.22
CA PHE A 154 -3.69 -13.42 -0.26
C PHE A 154 -4.64 -12.38 -0.87
N GLN A 155 -5.34 -12.76 -1.93
CA GLN A 155 -6.29 -11.87 -2.59
C GLN A 155 -7.44 -11.47 -1.66
N LYS A 156 -7.88 -12.35 -0.75
CA LYS A 156 -8.92 -12.03 0.24
C LYS A 156 -8.51 -10.94 1.22
N LEU A 157 -7.21 -10.75 1.50
CA LEU A 157 -6.74 -9.67 2.39
C LEU A 157 -6.94 -8.26 1.79
N GLY A 158 -6.78 -8.13 0.47
CA GLY A 158 -6.94 -6.87 -0.23
C GLY A 158 -8.23 -6.75 -1.05
N ALA A 159 -9.05 -7.81 -1.10
CA ALA A 159 -10.27 -7.84 -1.89
C ALA A 159 -11.48 -7.39 -1.07
N TYR A 160 -12.46 -8.28 -0.94
CA TYR A 160 -13.73 -7.95 -0.29
C TYR A 160 -13.99 -8.90 0.88
N CYS A 161 -14.38 -8.35 2.02
CA CYS A 161 -14.92 -9.11 3.14
C CYS A 161 -16.46 -9.08 3.03
N GLY A 162 -17.03 -10.04 2.29
CA GLY A 162 -18.44 -10.03 1.92
C GLY A 162 -18.74 -9.00 0.82
N ILE A 163 -19.55 -7.98 1.13
CA ILE A 163 -20.03 -6.98 0.17
C ILE A 163 -19.09 -5.76 0.12
N ILE A 164 -18.34 -5.48 1.20
CA ILE A 164 -17.53 -4.27 1.39
C ILE A 164 -16.05 -4.57 1.18
N PRO A 165 -15.27 -3.67 0.53
CA PRO A 165 -13.81 -3.81 0.42
C PRO A 165 -13.13 -3.83 1.78
N THR A 166 -12.19 -4.76 1.97
CA THR A 166 -11.45 -4.95 3.24
C THR A 166 -10.76 -3.67 3.74
N PRO A 167 -10.08 -2.85 2.90
CA PRO A 167 -9.42 -1.64 3.36
C PRO A 167 -10.36 -0.62 3.99
N ILE A 168 -11.61 -0.54 3.56
CA ILE A 168 -12.61 0.37 4.14
C ILE A 168 -12.96 -0.08 5.56
N ILE A 169 -13.08 -1.40 5.81
CA ILE A 169 -13.38 -1.94 7.13
C ILE A 169 -12.23 -1.69 8.10
N VAL A 170 -10.98 -1.79 7.61
CA VAL A 170 -9.79 -1.56 8.45
C VAL A 170 -9.59 -0.07 8.77
N ALA A 171 -10.04 0.83 7.89
CA ALA A 171 -9.90 2.28 8.09
C ALA A 171 -11.01 2.90 8.96
N ALA A 172 -12.15 2.22 9.12
CA ALA A 172 -13.29 2.66 9.92
C ALA A 172 -13.10 2.35 11.41
#